data_da917c2b4dd163fc99d38d16ee5f8fcb
#
_entry.id   da917c2b4dd163fc99d38d16ee5f8fcb
#
_cell.length_a   1.000
_cell.length_b   1.000
_cell.length_c   1.000
_cell.angle_alpha   90.00
_cell.angle_beta   90.00
_cell.angle_gamma   90.00
#
_symmetry.space_group_name_H-M   'P 1'
#
loop_
_entity.id
_entity.type
_entity.pdbx_description
1 polymer ?
#
loop_
_entity_poly.entity_id
_entity_poly.type
_entity_poly.pdbx_seq_one_letter_code
_entity_poly.pdbx_strand_id
1 'polypeptide(L)'
;SNQIFLDGYVCKEPIYRKTPLGREIADLLIAVNRSYGKSDYIPCICWGRNARFASGFEVGGHVQVWGRIQSREYVKKLSETETEKRVAYEVSVSKVEFIEDEE
;
A
#
# COMPACT_ATOMS: atom_id res chain seq x y z
N SER A 1 -3.12 -8.02 19.35
CA SER A 1 -3.91 -7.24 18.41
C SER A 1 -3.02 -6.80 17.23
N ASN A 2 -3.62 -6.63 16.07
CA ASN A 2 -2.90 -6.21 14.86
C ASN A 2 -3.80 -5.25 14.10
N GLN A 3 -3.75 -3.99 14.49
CA GLN A 3 -4.56 -2.93 13.91
C GLN A 3 -3.66 -1.73 13.61
N ILE A 4 -3.79 -1.20 12.41
CA ILE A 4 -3.02 -0.04 11.95
C ILE A 4 -3.97 1.00 11.41
N PHE A 5 -3.74 2.25 11.78
CA PHE A 5 -4.31 3.41 11.16
C PHE A 5 -3.18 4.30 10.63
N LEU A 6 -3.26 4.68 9.38
CA LEU A 6 -2.30 5.60 8.77
C LEU A 6 -3.04 6.79 8.19
N ASP A 7 -2.51 7.97 8.44
CA ASP A 7 -2.91 9.20 7.77
C ASP A 7 -1.71 9.67 6.98
N GLY A 8 -1.85 9.80 5.67
CA GLY A 8 -0.72 10.13 4.81
C GLY A 8 -1.11 10.48 3.40
N TYR A 9 -0.12 10.42 2.52
CA TYR A 9 -0.26 10.88 1.15
C TYR A 9 0.19 9.80 0.18
N VAL A 10 -0.54 9.68 -0.93
CA VAL A 10 -0.14 8.78 -2.02
C VAL A 10 1.14 9.34 -2.64
N CYS A 11 2.22 8.59 -2.59
CA CYS A 11 3.51 9.08 -3.08
C CYS A 11 3.98 8.40 -4.37
N LYS A 12 3.22 7.45 -4.87
CA LYS A 12 3.49 6.73 -6.10
C LYS A 12 2.17 6.37 -6.75
N GLU A 13 2.12 6.38 -8.08
CA GLU A 13 0.91 5.98 -8.80
C GLU A 13 0.50 4.56 -8.38
N PRO A 14 -0.76 4.33 -8.00
CA PRO A 14 -1.23 3.01 -7.61
C PRO A 14 -1.09 2.01 -8.76
N ILE A 15 -0.75 0.78 -8.43
CA ILE A 15 -0.64 -0.30 -9.41
C ILE A 15 -1.83 -1.24 -9.22
N TYR A 16 -2.73 -1.24 -10.22
CA TYR A 16 -3.90 -2.09 -10.23
C TYR A 16 -3.64 -3.33 -11.08
N ARG A 17 -4.07 -4.49 -10.57
CA ARG A 17 -3.98 -5.75 -11.31
C ARG A 17 -5.11 -6.69 -10.92
N LYS A 18 -5.42 -7.65 -11.79
CA LYS A 18 -6.32 -8.75 -11.49
C LYS A 18 -5.53 -10.05 -11.41
N THR A 19 -5.87 -10.89 -10.45
CA THR A 19 -5.31 -12.24 -10.37
C THR A 19 -5.97 -13.12 -11.44
N PRO A 20 -5.37 -14.29 -11.76
CA PRO A 20 -6.00 -15.24 -12.69
C PRO A 20 -7.41 -15.67 -12.28
N LEU A 21 -7.74 -15.61 -10.99
CA LEU A 21 -9.08 -15.93 -10.49
C LEU A 21 -10.03 -14.71 -10.50
N GLY A 22 -9.58 -13.60 -11.07
CA GLY A 22 -10.40 -12.40 -11.21
C GLY A 22 -10.47 -11.50 -9.98
N ARG A 23 -9.62 -11.74 -8.98
CA ARG A 23 -9.56 -10.86 -7.80
C ARG A 23 -8.82 -9.58 -8.13
N GLU A 24 -9.37 -8.47 -7.70
CA GLU A 24 -8.77 -7.16 -7.92
C GLU A 24 -7.80 -6.81 -6.79
N ILE A 25 -6.64 -6.30 -7.15
CA ILE A 25 -5.61 -5.88 -6.20
C ILE A 25 -5.11 -4.50 -6.62
N ALA A 26 -4.85 -3.63 -5.65
CA ALA A 26 -4.13 -2.38 -5.88
C ALA A 26 -3.02 -2.24 -4.86
N ASP A 27 -1.82 -1.98 -5.34
CA ASP A 27 -0.67 -1.69 -4.51
C ASP A 27 -0.52 -0.18 -4.39
N LEU A 28 -0.47 0.31 -3.15
CA LEU A 28 -0.27 1.71 -2.81
C LEU A 28 1.03 1.88 -2.07
N LEU A 29 1.64 3.04 -2.23
CA LEU A 29 2.74 3.47 -1.36
C LEU A 29 2.32 4.77 -0.70
N ILE A 30 2.21 4.75 0.63
CA ILE A 30 1.71 5.88 1.42
C ILE A 30 2.86 6.50 2.20
N ALA A 31 3.04 7.81 2.03
CA ALA A 31 4.01 8.58 2.80
C ALA A 31 3.32 9.07 4.09
N VAL A 32 3.87 8.65 5.22
CA VAL A 32 3.38 9.07 6.54
C VAL A 32 4.44 9.97 7.15
N ASN A 33 4.07 11.22 7.38
CA ASN A 33 5.00 12.21 7.89
C ASN A 33 5.23 12.07 9.39
N ARG A 34 6.49 12.10 9.78
CA ARG A 34 6.86 12.21 11.19
C ARG A 34 6.88 13.69 11.60
N SER A 35 6.76 13.94 12.89
CA SER A 35 6.68 15.31 13.43
C SER A 35 7.93 16.16 13.22
N TYR A 36 9.05 15.57 12.82
CA TYR A 36 10.33 16.28 12.67
C TYR A 36 10.89 16.25 11.24
N GLY A 37 10.01 16.25 10.26
CA GLY A 37 10.41 16.45 8.86
C GLY A 37 10.88 15.22 8.10
N LYS A 38 10.74 14.03 8.66
CA LYS A 38 10.98 12.76 7.96
C LYS A 38 9.68 12.08 7.61
N SER A 39 9.71 11.18 6.64
CA SER A 39 8.55 10.41 6.23
C SER A 39 8.88 8.93 6.24
N ASP A 40 7.88 8.14 6.57
CA ASP A 40 7.93 6.71 6.38
C ASP A 40 7.11 6.36 5.15
N TYR A 41 7.62 5.46 4.32
CA TYR A 41 6.95 5.04 3.08
C TYR A 41 6.43 3.63 3.29
N ILE A 42 5.12 3.52 3.37
CA ILE A 42 4.46 2.29 3.82
C ILE A 42 3.74 1.64 2.65
N PRO A 43 4.16 0.43 2.24
CA PRO A 43 3.43 -0.34 1.23
C PRO A 43 2.09 -0.80 1.79
N CYS A 44 1.02 -0.60 1.01
CA CYS A 44 -0.32 -1.04 1.36
C CYS A 44 -0.89 -1.84 0.20
N ILE A 45 -1.67 -2.87 0.53
CA ILE A 45 -2.36 -3.66 -0.47
C ILE A 45 -3.86 -3.61 -0.24
N CYS A 46 -4.60 -3.27 -1.30
CA CYS A 46 -6.06 -3.22 -1.32
C CYS A 46 -6.61 -4.37 -2.15
N TRP A 47 -7.79 -4.86 -1.78
CA TRP A 47 -8.48 -5.95 -2.46
C TRP A 47 -9.89 -5.54 -2.86
N GLY A 48 -10.37 -6.07 -3.97
CA GLY A 48 -11.75 -5.92 -4.41
C GLY A 48 -12.17 -4.46 -4.58
N ARG A 49 -13.25 -4.09 -3.91
CA ARG A 49 -13.80 -2.72 -4.01
C ARG A 49 -12.79 -1.66 -3.59
N ASN A 50 -12.03 -1.92 -2.53
CA ASN A 50 -10.99 -1.00 -2.09
C ASN A 50 -9.91 -0.83 -3.17
N ALA A 51 -9.57 -1.90 -3.88
CA ALA A 51 -8.60 -1.84 -4.97
C ALA A 51 -9.10 -0.96 -6.12
N ARG A 52 -10.37 -1.12 -6.51
CA ARG A 52 -10.97 -0.27 -7.54
C ARG A 52 -10.98 1.19 -7.14
N PHE A 53 -11.36 1.47 -5.90
CA PHE A 53 -11.36 2.84 -5.37
C PHE A 53 -9.95 3.43 -5.37
N ALA A 54 -9.00 2.68 -4.81
CA ALA A 54 -7.62 3.15 -4.68
C ALA A 54 -6.92 3.32 -6.03
N SER A 55 -7.32 2.56 -7.03
CA SER A 55 -6.70 2.64 -8.37
C SER A 55 -6.85 4.01 -9.02
N GLY A 56 -7.83 4.79 -8.58
CA GLY A 56 -8.07 6.14 -9.09
C GLY A 56 -7.35 7.25 -8.31
N PHE A 57 -6.59 6.92 -7.29
CA PHE A 57 -5.90 7.94 -6.50
C PHE A 57 -4.74 8.54 -7.28
N GLU A 58 -4.59 9.85 -7.15
CA GLU A 58 -3.46 10.56 -7.74
C GLU A 58 -2.35 10.74 -6.72
N VAL A 59 -1.11 10.84 -7.20
CA VAL A 59 0.04 11.17 -6.38
C VAL A 59 -0.19 12.53 -5.73
N GLY A 60 0.09 12.60 -4.42
CA GLY A 60 -0.17 13.79 -3.62
C GLY A 60 -1.52 13.77 -2.91
N GLY A 61 -2.39 12.82 -3.25
CA GLY A 61 -3.70 12.69 -2.59
C GLY A 61 -3.57 12.34 -1.11
N HIS A 62 -4.38 13.00 -0.29
CA HIS A 62 -4.44 12.73 1.15
C HIS A 62 -5.39 11.57 1.43
N VAL A 63 -4.91 10.56 2.14
CA VAL A 63 -5.68 9.34 2.41
C VAL A 63 -5.55 8.91 3.86
N GLN A 64 -6.58 8.23 4.32
CA GLN A 64 -6.57 7.53 5.60
C GLN A 64 -6.81 6.06 5.36
N VAL A 65 -6.00 5.21 5.98
CA VAL A 65 -5.99 3.77 5.75
C VAL A 65 -6.10 3.05 7.08
N TRP A 66 -7.03 2.10 7.13
CA TRP A 66 -7.20 1.17 8.25
C TRP A 66 -6.90 -0.24 7.78
N GLY A 67 -6.19 -1.00 8.58
CA GLY A 67 -5.86 -2.35 8.23
C GLY A 67 -5.03 -3.04 9.29
N ARG A 68 -4.25 -3.99 8.85
CA ARG A 68 -3.32 -4.74 9.69
C ARG A 68 -2.00 -4.91 8.96
N ILE A 69 -0.92 -5.03 9.71
CA ILE A 69 0.37 -5.37 9.11
C ILE A 69 0.42 -6.86 8.81
N GLN A 70 1.02 -7.22 7.70
CA GLN A 70 1.29 -8.61 7.36
C GLN A 70 2.67 -8.75 6.74
N SER A 71 3.25 -9.91 6.90
CA SER A 71 4.48 -10.27 6.22
C SER A 71 4.16 -11.21 5.06
N ARG A 72 4.96 -11.17 4.02
CA ARG A 72 4.94 -12.18 2.97
C ARG A 72 6.35 -12.50 2.52
N GLU A 73 6.55 -13.77 2.22
CA GLU A 73 7.81 -14.20 1.64
C GLU A 73 7.78 -14.01 0.12
N TYR A 74 8.91 -13.62 -0.42
CA TYR A 74 9.08 -13.55 -1.86
C TYR A 74 10.51 -13.96 -2.21
N VAL A 75 10.71 -14.32 -3.46
CA VAL A 75 12.03 -14.71 -3.98
C VAL A 75 12.57 -13.59 -4.82
N LYS A 76 13.74 -13.09 -4.46
CA LYS A 76 14.44 -12.10 -5.26
C LYS A 76 15.50 -12.79 -6.11
N LYS A 77 15.48 -12.49 -7.41
CA LYS A 77 16.50 -12.96 -8.32
C LYS A 77 17.71 -12.03 -8.22
N LEU A 78 18.84 -12.59 -7.80
CA LEU A 78 20.09 -11.84 -7.64
C LEU A 78 20.93 -11.87 -8.92
N SER A 79 20.86 -12.99 -9.66
CA SER A 79 21.57 -13.19 -10.92
C SER A 79 20.86 -14.27 -11.72
N GLU A 80 21.39 -14.64 -12.85
CA GLU A 80 20.85 -15.74 -13.67
C GLU A 80 20.75 -17.06 -12.90
N THR A 81 21.64 -17.27 -11.92
CA THR A 81 21.78 -18.55 -11.23
C THR A 81 21.47 -18.49 -9.74
N GLU A 82 21.27 -17.29 -9.17
CA GLU A 82 21.07 -17.14 -7.74
C GLU A 82 19.75 -16.45 -7.42
N THR A 83 19.07 -17.00 -6.42
CA THR A 83 17.86 -16.43 -5.86
C THR A 83 17.98 -16.36 -4.35
N GLU A 84 17.23 -15.46 -3.73
CA GLU A 84 17.23 -15.27 -2.29
C GLU A 84 15.80 -15.13 -1.80
N LYS A 85 15.46 -15.86 -0.74
CA LYS A 85 14.19 -15.68 -0.05
C LYS A 85 14.27 -14.43 0.82
N ARG A 86 13.26 -13.57 0.72
CA ARG A 86 13.14 -12.35 1.52
C ARG A 86 11.74 -12.24 2.11
N VAL A 87 11.62 -11.39 3.11
CA VAL A 87 10.35 -11.07 3.73
C VAL A 87 10.05 -9.60 3.51
N ALA A 88 8.87 -9.29 3.03
CA ALA A 88 8.35 -7.94 2.95
C ALA A 88 7.22 -7.76 3.95
N TYR A 89 7.08 -6.53 4.43
CA TYR A 89 5.99 -6.13 5.33
C TYR A 89 5.11 -5.12 4.61
N GLU A 90 3.82 -5.25 4.79
CA GLU A 90 2.85 -4.38 4.12
C GLU A 90 1.59 -4.26 4.97
N VAL A 91 0.82 -3.24 4.73
CA VAL A 91 -0.49 -3.08 5.38
C VAL A 91 -1.55 -3.69 4.48
N SER A 92 -2.26 -4.68 4.97
CA SER A 92 -3.45 -5.21 4.31
C SER A 92 -4.62 -4.31 4.69
N VAL A 93 -5.17 -3.61 3.69
CA VAL A 93 -6.15 -2.57 3.90
C VAL A 93 -7.55 -3.16 4.07
N SER A 94 -8.22 -2.81 5.16
CA SER A 94 -9.63 -3.14 5.38
C SER A 94 -10.55 -1.99 4.99
N LYS A 95 -10.06 -0.74 5.13
CA LYS A 95 -10.81 0.46 4.79
C LYS A 95 -9.85 1.53 4.33
N VAL A 96 -10.20 2.28 3.31
CA VAL A 96 -9.44 3.44 2.84
C VAL A 96 -10.42 4.57 2.52
N GLU A 97 -10.05 5.78 2.92
CA GLU A 97 -10.81 6.99 2.62
C GLU A 97 -9.91 8.02 1.96
N PHE A 98 -10.44 8.70 0.97
CA PHE A 98 -9.80 9.84 0.35
C PHE A 98 -10.28 11.10 1.08
N ILE A 99 -9.34 11.92 1.54
CA ILE A 99 -9.64 13.11 2.30
C ILE A 99 -9.51 14.31 1.39
N GLU A 100 -10.58 15.10 1.29
CA GLU A 100 -10.53 16.37 0.60
C GLU A 100 -10.12 17.44 1.60
N ASP A 101 -8.94 18.00 1.38
CA ASP A 101 -8.46 19.08 2.23
C ASP A 101 -9.10 20.39 1.80
N GLU A 102 -9.55 21.17 2.77
CA GLU A 102 -10.04 22.51 2.49
C GLU A 102 -8.87 23.45 2.17
N GLU A 103 -9.07 24.31 1.20
CA GLU A 103 -8.10 25.34 0.85
C GLU A 103 -8.13 26.53 1.84
#